data_53b0dc31bafdf551ac9d15db9a04dfdf
#
_entry.id   53b0dc31bafdf551ac9d15db9a04dfdf
#
_cell.length_a   1.000
_cell.length_b   1.000
_cell.length_c   1.000
_cell.angle_alpha   90.00
_cell.angle_beta   90.00
_cell.angle_gamma   90.00
#
_symmetry.space_group_name_H-M   'P 1'
#
loop_
_entity.id
_entity.type
_entity.pdbx_description
1 polymer ?
#
loop_
_entity_poly.entity_id
_entity_poly.type
_entity_poly.pdbx_seq_one_letter_code
_entity_poly.pdbx_strand_id
1 'polypeptide(L)'
;MTEPIKINAWAQGLYETSTTKKECLGAKRITEDGREFRYGKAGGALIAGGATFGPALTANHVAQIQTSGAANALGSVNVTVYVGATAVTANQYDDGYLLVYRTTSGTAGMMYPISSHTTSSAGSETITVTLKEPLEVATYTTCYLSLIPNPYSSVVAATDVATSYTGQAFVSCASASYCWIQTAGMSNTKGGDTATANYPLGPSDTESCLEVASTQAGPVVGYAYSTALVSGYHTPVMLYSN
;
A
#
# COMPACT_ATOMS: atom_id res chain seq x y z
N MET A 1 7.36 24.75 -30.93
CA MET A 1 8.06 23.47 -30.65
C MET A 1 7.25 22.78 -29.57
N THR A 2 6.52 21.74 -29.91
CA THR A 2 5.82 20.89 -28.96
C THR A 2 6.86 20.01 -28.27
N GLU A 3 7.02 20.15 -26.96
CA GLU A 3 7.82 19.21 -26.19
C GLU A 3 7.28 17.79 -26.42
N PRO A 4 8.17 16.81 -26.69
CA PRO A 4 7.74 15.44 -26.82
C PRO A 4 7.16 14.98 -25.48
N ILE A 5 5.91 14.55 -25.49
CA ILE A 5 5.29 13.85 -24.34
C ILE A 5 6.23 12.68 -24.04
N LYS A 6 6.90 12.72 -22.90
CA LYS A 6 7.64 11.57 -22.39
C LYS A 6 6.62 10.47 -22.11
N ILE A 7 6.42 9.59 -23.05
CA ILE A 7 5.78 8.31 -22.81
C ILE A 7 6.74 7.57 -21.89
N ASN A 8 6.49 7.60 -20.59
CA ASN A 8 7.22 6.74 -19.67
C ASN A 8 6.92 5.30 -20.10
N ALA A 9 7.92 4.67 -20.73
CA ALA A 9 7.81 3.26 -21.07
C ALA A 9 7.83 2.47 -19.77
N TRP A 10 6.65 2.04 -19.31
CA TRP A 10 6.51 1.17 -18.16
C TRP A 10 7.06 -0.21 -18.51
N ALA A 11 7.87 -0.78 -17.61
CA ALA A 11 8.47 -2.10 -17.80
C ALA A 11 7.44 -3.24 -17.70
N GLN A 12 6.22 -2.94 -17.19
CA GLN A 12 5.10 -3.87 -17.15
C GLN A 12 3.84 -3.24 -17.73
N GLY A 13 3.19 -3.94 -18.68
CA GLY A 13 1.91 -3.54 -19.25
C GLY A 13 0.77 -3.58 -18.23
N LEU A 14 -0.32 -2.83 -18.48
CA LEU A 14 -1.46 -2.77 -17.56
C LEU A 14 -2.16 -4.13 -17.34
N TYR A 15 -2.19 -4.95 -18.37
CA TYR A 15 -2.85 -6.27 -18.35
C TYR A 15 -1.88 -7.41 -18.05
N GLU A 16 -0.65 -7.08 -17.71
CA GLU A 16 0.39 -8.08 -17.44
C GLU A 16 0.55 -8.30 -15.93
N THR A 17 0.94 -9.52 -15.57
CA THR A 17 1.44 -9.89 -14.25
C THR A 17 2.87 -10.39 -14.34
N SER A 18 3.65 -10.22 -13.29
CA SER A 18 5.05 -10.64 -13.27
C SER A 18 5.40 -11.27 -11.92
N THR A 19 6.20 -12.31 -11.91
CA THR A 19 6.79 -12.87 -10.70
C THR A 19 8.00 -12.09 -10.20
N THR A 20 8.51 -11.17 -11.02
CA THR A 20 9.63 -10.30 -10.66
C THR A 20 9.18 -8.84 -10.63
N LYS A 21 9.69 -8.08 -9.67
CA LYS A 21 9.43 -6.64 -9.53
C LYS A 21 9.97 -5.89 -10.75
N LYS A 22 9.11 -5.16 -11.44
CA LYS A 22 9.46 -4.36 -12.63
C LYS A 22 9.49 -2.86 -12.35
N GLU A 23 8.67 -2.41 -11.39
CA GLU A 23 8.54 -1.01 -10.98
C GLU A 23 8.67 -0.88 -9.45
N CYS A 24 8.88 0.33 -8.95
CA CYS A 24 8.79 0.59 -7.52
C CYS A 24 7.35 0.37 -7.04
N LEU A 25 7.18 -0.22 -5.86
CA LEU A 25 5.85 -0.38 -5.26
C LEU A 25 5.21 1.00 -5.03
N GLY A 26 3.93 1.11 -5.37
CA GLY A 26 3.20 2.36 -5.33
C GLY A 26 3.48 3.32 -6.49
N ALA A 27 4.32 2.95 -7.48
CA ALA A 27 4.54 3.77 -8.67
C ALA A 27 3.20 4.12 -9.34
N LYS A 28 2.98 5.41 -9.62
CA LYS A 28 1.73 5.92 -10.16
C LYS A 28 1.78 5.96 -11.68
N ARG A 29 0.79 5.35 -12.33
CA ARG A 29 0.56 5.40 -13.77
C ARG A 29 -0.80 6.01 -14.06
N ILE A 30 -0.85 6.97 -14.98
CA ILE A 30 -2.09 7.59 -15.46
C ILE A 30 -2.22 7.26 -16.94
N THR A 31 -3.41 6.86 -17.36
CA THR A 31 -3.75 6.61 -18.76
C THR A 31 -4.39 7.85 -19.40
N GLU A 32 -4.44 7.90 -20.74
CA GLU A 32 -4.99 9.05 -21.47
C GLU A 32 -6.49 9.31 -21.16
N ASP A 33 -7.22 8.28 -20.75
CA ASP A 33 -8.62 8.35 -20.33
C ASP A 33 -8.80 8.75 -18.85
N GLY A 34 -7.70 9.13 -18.17
CA GLY A 34 -7.68 9.62 -16.78
C GLY A 34 -7.77 8.54 -15.70
N ARG A 35 -7.69 7.25 -16.05
CA ARG A 35 -7.60 6.20 -15.04
C ARG A 35 -6.24 6.23 -14.36
N GLU A 36 -6.23 6.03 -13.05
CA GLU A 36 -5.02 5.98 -12.24
C GLU A 36 -4.76 4.57 -11.71
N PHE A 37 -3.50 4.21 -11.70
CA PHE A 37 -3.03 2.91 -11.25
C PHE A 37 -1.83 3.04 -10.33
N ARG A 38 -1.69 2.08 -9.41
CA ARG A 38 -0.53 1.91 -8.55
C ARG A 38 0.06 0.52 -8.74
N TYR A 39 1.39 0.43 -8.82
CA TYR A 39 2.07 -0.85 -8.94
C TYR A 39 2.10 -1.56 -7.60
N GLY A 40 1.63 -2.81 -7.54
CA GLY A 40 1.52 -3.57 -6.30
C GLY A 40 1.99 -5.01 -6.43
N LYS A 41 2.33 -5.60 -5.29
CA LYS A 41 2.62 -7.02 -5.13
C LYS A 41 1.43 -7.69 -4.44
N ALA A 42 0.91 -8.74 -5.03
CA ALA A 42 -0.16 -9.53 -4.45
C ALA A 42 0.34 -10.35 -3.24
N GLY A 43 -0.23 -10.12 -2.06
CA GLY A 43 0.01 -10.91 -0.85
C GLY A 43 -0.80 -12.20 -0.82
N GLY A 44 -1.91 -12.24 -1.56
CA GLY A 44 -2.78 -13.38 -1.83
C GLY A 44 -3.24 -13.36 -3.27
N ALA A 45 -3.98 -14.37 -3.73
CA ALA A 45 -4.57 -14.35 -5.06
C ALA A 45 -5.59 -13.20 -5.19
N LEU A 46 -5.47 -12.40 -6.24
CA LEU A 46 -6.39 -11.31 -6.56
C LEU A 46 -7.26 -11.69 -7.76
N ILE A 47 -8.51 -11.25 -7.72
CA ILE A 47 -9.49 -11.45 -8.80
C ILE A 47 -9.68 -10.11 -9.51
N ALA A 48 -9.70 -10.10 -10.84
CA ALA A 48 -9.98 -8.90 -11.62
C ALA A 48 -11.30 -8.23 -11.17
N GLY A 49 -11.28 -6.92 -11.01
CA GLY A 49 -12.42 -6.14 -10.51
C GLY A 49 -12.68 -6.29 -9.00
N GLY A 50 -11.90 -7.09 -8.29
CA GLY A 50 -12.02 -7.26 -6.85
C GLY A 50 -11.42 -6.10 -6.06
N ALA A 51 -12.08 -5.71 -4.97
CA ALA A 51 -11.54 -4.75 -4.01
C ALA A 51 -10.27 -5.29 -3.35
N THR A 52 -9.29 -4.39 -3.14
CA THR A 52 -7.98 -4.76 -2.60
C THR A 52 -7.61 -3.89 -1.41
N PHE A 53 -6.83 -4.47 -0.51
CA PHE A 53 -6.39 -3.85 0.73
C PHE A 53 -4.90 -4.03 0.93
N GLY A 54 -4.28 -3.06 1.59
CA GLY A 54 -2.85 -3.08 1.91
C GLY A 54 -2.53 -4.00 3.08
N PRO A 55 -1.23 -4.21 3.35
CA PRO A 55 -0.78 -5.01 4.48
C PRO A 55 -1.15 -4.37 5.82
N ALA A 56 -1.49 -5.19 6.79
CA ALA A 56 -1.64 -4.74 8.18
C ALA A 56 -0.30 -4.30 8.77
N LEU A 57 -0.35 -3.36 9.70
CA LEU A 57 0.82 -2.97 10.49
C LEU A 57 1.21 -4.08 11.45
N THR A 58 2.50 -4.35 11.57
CA THR A 58 3.03 -5.32 12.54
C THR A 58 3.19 -4.64 13.89
N ALA A 59 2.45 -5.08 14.92
CA ALA A 59 2.37 -4.42 16.22
C ALA A 59 3.74 -4.13 16.86
N ASN A 60 4.67 -5.09 16.80
CA ASN A 60 6.01 -4.95 17.39
C ASN A 60 7.01 -4.19 16.49
N HIS A 61 6.55 -3.64 15.36
CA HIS A 61 7.37 -2.81 14.47
C HIS A 61 6.89 -1.35 14.44
N VAL A 62 5.84 -1.04 15.21
CA VAL A 62 5.25 0.31 15.29
C VAL A 62 5.48 0.89 16.66
N ALA A 63 5.84 2.16 16.72
CA ALA A 63 6.10 2.93 17.93
C ALA A 63 7.09 2.23 18.90
N GLN A 64 8.11 1.59 18.37
CA GLN A 64 9.13 0.91 19.20
C GLN A 64 10.13 1.91 19.75
N ILE A 65 10.33 1.86 21.06
CA ILE A 65 11.39 2.63 21.72
C ILE A 65 12.75 2.01 21.39
N GLN A 66 13.73 2.83 21.06
CA GLN A 66 15.06 2.39 20.59
C GLN A 66 16.00 2.05 21.76
N THR A 67 15.57 1.20 22.71
CA THR A 67 16.33 0.89 23.95
C THR A 67 17.68 0.22 23.71
N SER A 68 17.78 -0.58 22.64
CA SER A 68 19.00 -1.31 22.26
C SER A 68 19.60 -0.80 20.96
N GLY A 69 18.92 0.15 20.32
CA GLY A 69 19.36 0.70 19.05
C GLY A 69 20.55 1.65 19.23
N ALA A 70 21.42 1.67 18.28
CA ALA A 70 22.43 2.70 18.18
C ALA A 70 21.78 4.07 17.96
N ALA A 71 22.38 5.11 18.52
CA ALA A 71 22.07 6.45 18.08
C ALA A 71 22.44 6.61 16.59
N ASN A 72 21.52 7.14 15.80
CA ASN A 72 21.78 7.40 14.40
C ASN A 72 22.03 8.90 14.21
N ALA A 73 23.17 9.23 13.61
CA ALA A 73 23.55 10.61 13.40
C ALA A 73 22.70 11.29 12.32
N LEU A 74 22.57 12.61 12.42
CA LEU A 74 22.09 13.46 11.33
C LEU A 74 22.88 13.14 10.05
N GLY A 75 22.18 13.04 8.91
CA GLY A 75 22.77 12.73 7.61
C GLY A 75 22.99 11.23 7.35
N SER A 76 22.69 10.36 8.32
CA SER A 76 22.80 8.90 8.11
C SER A 76 21.77 8.41 7.12
N VAL A 77 22.19 7.57 6.14
CA VAL A 77 21.31 6.81 5.24
C VAL A 77 21.12 5.37 5.71
N ASN A 78 22.08 4.82 6.47
CA ASN A 78 21.95 3.52 7.13
C ASN A 78 21.58 3.75 8.59
N VAL A 79 20.39 3.31 8.96
CA VAL A 79 19.78 3.57 10.26
C VAL A 79 19.58 2.25 10.98
N THR A 80 20.14 2.14 12.19
CA THR A 80 19.87 1.00 13.07
C THR A 80 18.52 1.21 13.75
N VAL A 81 17.63 0.24 13.60
CA VAL A 81 16.27 0.25 14.15
C VAL A 81 16.07 -0.96 15.03
N TYR A 82 15.69 -0.72 16.28
CA TYR A 82 15.25 -1.78 17.17
C TYR A 82 13.83 -2.19 16.82
N VAL A 83 13.62 -3.49 16.65
CA VAL A 83 12.32 -4.12 16.45
C VAL A 83 11.96 -4.98 17.64
N GLY A 84 10.67 -5.05 17.96
CA GLY A 84 10.19 -5.85 19.09
C GLY A 84 10.23 -7.36 18.81
N ALA A 85 9.37 -8.13 19.47
CA ALA A 85 9.41 -9.59 19.49
C ALA A 85 9.06 -10.29 18.17
N THR A 86 8.66 -9.55 17.13
CA THR A 86 8.27 -10.12 15.83
C THR A 86 9.44 -10.04 14.85
N ALA A 87 9.69 -11.13 14.11
CA ALA A 87 10.71 -11.19 13.08
C ALA A 87 10.43 -10.21 11.93
N VAL A 88 11.49 -9.63 11.38
CA VAL A 88 11.45 -8.89 10.12
C VAL A 88 11.88 -9.80 8.98
N THR A 89 10.95 -10.06 8.05
CA THR A 89 11.20 -10.91 6.89
C THR A 89 11.85 -10.13 5.74
N ALA A 90 12.49 -10.84 4.81
CA ALA A 90 13.15 -10.20 3.67
C ALA A 90 12.15 -9.37 2.84
N ASN A 91 12.59 -8.17 2.47
CA ASN A 91 11.84 -7.19 1.64
C ASN A 91 10.49 -6.73 2.23
N GLN A 92 10.22 -6.98 3.52
CA GLN A 92 8.95 -6.63 4.15
C GLN A 92 8.66 -5.13 4.11
N TYR A 93 9.69 -4.30 4.24
CA TYR A 93 9.61 -2.83 4.28
C TYR A 93 10.28 -2.16 3.07
N ASP A 94 10.68 -2.91 2.05
CA ASP A 94 11.21 -2.33 0.82
C ASP A 94 10.17 -1.41 0.16
N ASP A 95 10.60 -0.23 -0.28
CA ASP A 95 9.74 0.87 -0.73
C ASP A 95 8.72 1.37 0.33
N GLY A 96 8.80 0.89 1.56
CA GLY A 96 8.03 1.39 2.70
C GLY A 96 8.66 2.62 3.34
N TYR A 97 8.32 2.85 4.61
CA TYR A 97 8.71 4.08 5.30
C TYR A 97 9.22 3.80 6.70
N LEU A 98 10.26 4.54 7.08
CA LEU A 98 10.69 4.70 8.46
C LEU A 98 10.06 5.99 9.00
N LEU A 99 9.22 5.87 10.03
CA LEU A 99 8.63 7.01 10.72
C LEU A 99 9.40 7.29 12.00
N VAL A 100 9.92 8.49 12.14
CA VAL A 100 10.48 8.99 13.42
C VAL A 100 9.33 9.58 14.21
N TYR A 101 8.81 8.81 15.15
CA TYR A 101 7.59 9.12 15.87
C TYR A 101 7.81 10.12 16.99
N ARG A 102 8.91 9.99 17.75
CA ARG A 102 9.28 10.86 18.86
C ARG A 102 10.80 10.90 19.04
N THR A 103 11.33 12.08 19.26
CA THR A 103 12.72 12.31 19.69
C THR A 103 12.76 12.86 21.13
N THR A 104 13.93 12.83 21.77
CA THR A 104 14.13 13.42 23.11
C THR A 104 13.88 14.94 23.13
N SER A 105 14.10 15.62 22.01
CA SER A 105 13.89 17.06 21.84
C SER A 105 12.48 17.45 21.42
N GLY A 106 11.56 16.49 21.31
CA GLY A 106 10.16 16.74 21.03
C GLY A 106 9.79 16.88 19.55
N THR A 107 10.73 16.90 18.61
CA THR A 107 10.45 16.90 17.17
C THR A 107 10.13 15.48 16.70
N ALA A 108 8.90 15.28 16.29
CA ALA A 108 8.41 14.00 15.79
C ALA A 108 7.64 14.23 14.47
N GLY A 109 7.43 13.17 13.72
CA GLY A 109 6.59 13.20 12.53
C GLY A 109 7.35 13.25 11.21
N MET A 110 8.66 12.96 11.21
CA MET A 110 9.42 12.79 9.97
C MET A 110 9.27 11.38 9.44
N MET A 111 9.12 11.25 8.13
CA MET A 111 8.94 9.99 7.44
C MET A 111 9.96 9.88 6.30
N TYR A 112 10.71 8.78 6.28
CA TYR A 112 11.79 8.55 5.33
C TYR A 112 11.49 7.32 4.48
N PRO A 113 11.58 7.40 3.14
CA PRO A 113 11.41 6.24 2.27
C PRO A 113 12.55 5.23 2.49
N ILE A 114 12.19 3.95 2.59
CA ILE A 114 13.13 2.84 2.75
C ILE A 114 13.54 2.32 1.37
N SER A 115 14.83 2.11 1.18
CA SER A 115 15.38 1.44 0.00
C SER A 115 15.49 -0.07 0.21
N SER A 116 16.02 -0.48 1.37
CA SER A 116 16.20 -1.90 1.74
C SER A 116 16.41 -2.03 3.25
N HIS A 117 16.39 -3.26 3.76
CA HIS A 117 16.69 -3.53 5.16
C HIS A 117 17.25 -4.94 5.35
N THR A 118 17.88 -5.19 6.50
CA THR A 118 18.27 -6.53 6.94
C THR A 118 17.07 -7.24 7.57
N THR A 119 17.16 -8.56 7.71
CA THR A 119 16.16 -9.38 8.40
C THR A 119 16.49 -9.56 9.87
N SER A 120 15.50 -9.93 10.69
CA SER A 120 15.68 -10.42 12.06
C SER A 120 14.94 -11.72 12.26
N SER A 121 15.44 -12.56 13.19
CA SER A 121 14.89 -13.89 13.44
C SER A 121 13.71 -13.92 14.42
N ALA A 122 13.41 -12.85 15.10
CA ALA A 122 12.48 -12.60 16.18
C ALA A 122 13.21 -12.43 17.54
N GLY A 123 12.59 -11.71 18.44
CA GLY A 123 13.07 -11.63 19.81
C GLY A 123 13.92 -10.40 20.13
N SER A 124 13.41 -9.21 19.84
CA SER A 124 14.03 -7.97 20.35
C SER A 124 15.43 -7.69 19.76
N GLU A 125 15.52 -7.71 18.46
CA GLU A 125 16.75 -7.49 17.71
C GLU A 125 16.80 -6.09 17.08
N THR A 126 17.97 -5.74 16.56
CA THR A 126 18.14 -4.56 15.72
C THR A 126 18.32 -4.98 14.27
N ILE A 127 17.75 -4.18 13.36
CA ILE A 127 17.98 -4.30 11.93
C ILE A 127 18.65 -3.02 11.41
N THR A 128 19.32 -3.13 10.28
CA THR A 128 19.80 -1.96 9.53
C THR A 128 18.80 -1.67 8.42
N VAL A 129 18.29 -0.45 8.40
CA VAL A 129 17.40 0.09 7.37
C VAL A 129 18.20 1.07 6.54
N THR A 130 18.24 0.86 5.21
CA THR A 130 18.84 1.80 4.27
C THR A 130 17.74 2.71 3.71
N LEU A 131 17.89 4.00 3.92
CA LEU A 131 16.95 5.02 3.46
C LEU A 131 17.28 5.49 2.04
N LYS A 132 16.28 6.02 1.33
CA LYS A 132 16.47 6.70 0.03
C LYS A 132 16.99 8.12 0.21
N GLU A 133 16.77 8.72 1.37
CA GLU A 133 17.14 10.07 1.74
C GLU A 133 17.82 10.06 3.12
N PRO A 134 18.79 10.94 3.38
CA PRO A 134 19.46 10.99 4.66
C PRO A 134 18.54 11.47 5.79
N LEU A 135 18.83 11.07 7.02
CA LEU A 135 18.14 11.58 8.20
C LEU A 135 18.35 13.10 8.37
N GLU A 136 17.27 13.83 8.48
CA GLU A 136 17.24 15.27 8.78
C GLU A 136 17.24 15.53 10.31
N VAL A 137 17.15 14.47 11.14
CA VAL A 137 17.23 14.52 12.58
C VAL A 137 18.04 13.34 13.10
N ALA A 138 18.85 13.56 14.13
CA ALA A 138 19.49 12.46 14.83
C ALA A 138 18.47 11.67 15.67
N THR A 139 18.63 10.35 15.73
CA THR A 139 17.82 9.50 16.62
C THR A 139 18.67 8.98 17.78
N TYR A 140 18.02 8.75 18.90
CA TYR A 140 18.65 8.33 20.15
C TYR A 140 17.90 7.13 20.74
N THR A 141 18.48 6.48 21.75
CA THR A 141 17.89 5.31 22.43
C THR A 141 16.52 5.58 23.07
N THR A 142 16.14 6.84 23.28
CA THR A 142 14.83 7.25 23.81
C THR A 142 13.82 7.62 22.72
N CYS A 143 14.21 7.57 21.45
CA CYS A 143 13.30 7.83 20.33
C CYS A 143 12.36 6.65 20.10
N TYR A 144 11.21 6.96 19.50
CA TYR A 144 10.28 5.96 19.01
C TYR A 144 10.35 5.95 17.48
N LEU A 145 10.58 4.77 16.91
CA LEU A 145 10.60 4.54 15.48
C LEU A 145 9.49 3.56 15.10
N SER A 146 9.00 3.71 13.87
CA SER A 146 8.01 2.78 13.29
C SER A 146 8.44 2.39 11.89
N LEU A 147 8.30 1.11 11.57
CA LEU A 147 8.44 0.59 10.21
C LEU A 147 7.05 0.44 9.62
N ILE A 148 6.78 1.17 8.57
CA ILE A 148 5.49 1.18 7.88
C ILE A 148 5.69 0.51 6.52
N PRO A 149 5.00 -0.60 6.23
CA PRO A 149 5.09 -1.23 4.92
C PRO A 149 4.50 -0.31 3.85
N ASN A 150 5.01 -0.44 2.62
CA ASN A 150 4.35 0.22 1.50
C ASN A 150 2.92 -0.33 1.37
N PRO A 151 1.89 0.52 1.20
CA PRO A 151 0.50 0.05 1.06
C PRO A 151 0.29 -0.97 -0.06
N TYR A 152 1.20 -0.99 -1.03
CA TYR A 152 1.17 -1.88 -2.20
C TYR A 152 2.15 -3.06 -2.11
N SER A 153 2.79 -3.31 -0.95
CA SER A 153 3.82 -4.36 -0.80
C SER A 153 3.24 -5.77 -0.63
N SER A 154 2.02 -5.89 -0.15
CA SER A 154 1.32 -7.16 0.09
C SER A 154 -0.19 -6.94 -0.01
N VAL A 155 -0.64 -6.66 -1.23
CA VAL A 155 -2.06 -6.38 -1.50
C VAL A 155 -2.86 -7.67 -1.45
N VAL A 156 -3.95 -7.67 -0.70
CA VAL A 156 -4.83 -8.84 -0.53
C VAL A 156 -6.25 -8.50 -0.96
N ALA A 157 -6.96 -9.52 -1.41
CA ALA A 157 -8.41 -9.51 -1.53
C ALA A 157 -8.95 -9.69 -0.10
N ALA A 158 -9.34 -8.63 0.57
CA ALA A 158 -9.80 -8.73 1.95
C ALA A 158 -11.30 -8.95 2.04
N THR A 159 -11.65 -9.68 3.08
CA THR A 159 -13.00 -9.83 3.59
C THR A 159 -13.20 -9.02 4.88
N ASP A 160 -12.23 -8.15 5.23
CA ASP A 160 -12.24 -7.37 6.46
C ASP A 160 -11.75 -5.95 6.19
N VAL A 161 -12.54 -4.97 6.57
CA VAL A 161 -12.24 -3.52 6.46
C VAL A 161 -11.18 -3.03 7.46
N ALA A 162 -10.58 -3.92 8.24
CA ALA A 162 -9.57 -3.57 9.25
C ALA A 162 -8.26 -3.03 8.67
N THR A 163 -8.03 -3.16 7.37
CA THR A 163 -6.85 -2.66 6.66
C THR A 163 -7.21 -1.56 5.65
N SER A 164 -6.21 -0.79 5.22
CA SER A 164 -6.45 0.31 4.29
C SER A 164 -6.83 -0.18 2.89
N TYR A 165 -7.95 0.28 2.36
CA TYR A 165 -8.33 0.09 0.96
C TYR A 165 -7.25 0.68 0.03
N THR A 166 -6.80 -0.09 -0.96
CA THR A 166 -5.75 0.30 -1.89
C THR A 166 -6.23 0.49 -3.33
N GLY A 167 -7.41 0.02 -3.66
CA GLY A 167 -7.97 0.12 -5.01
C GLY A 167 -8.65 -1.17 -5.44
N GLN A 168 -8.64 -1.42 -6.75
CA GLN A 168 -9.17 -2.63 -7.37
C GLN A 168 -8.10 -3.33 -8.19
N ALA A 169 -8.06 -4.65 -8.10
CA ALA A 169 -7.21 -5.46 -8.97
C ALA A 169 -7.69 -5.32 -10.42
N PHE A 170 -6.85 -4.76 -11.28
CA PHE A 170 -7.21 -4.55 -12.69
C PHE A 170 -7.22 -5.86 -13.49
N VAL A 171 -6.37 -6.79 -13.11
CA VAL A 171 -6.29 -8.16 -13.65
C VAL A 171 -6.23 -9.16 -12.51
N SER A 172 -6.61 -10.40 -12.78
CA SER A 172 -6.34 -11.49 -11.82
C SER A 172 -4.85 -11.69 -11.65
N CYS A 173 -4.39 -11.77 -10.40
CA CYS A 173 -2.97 -11.83 -10.06
C CYS A 173 -2.72 -12.95 -9.06
N ALA A 174 -1.78 -13.83 -9.35
CA ALA A 174 -1.39 -14.89 -8.43
C ALA A 174 -0.68 -14.31 -7.19
N SER A 175 -0.75 -15.01 -6.06
CA SER A 175 0.01 -14.65 -4.86
C SER A 175 1.50 -14.48 -5.17
N ALA A 176 2.14 -13.54 -4.50
CA ALA A 176 3.54 -13.14 -4.68
C ALA A 176 3.90 -12.53 -6.05
N SER A 177 2.94 -12.38 -6.96
CA SER A 177 3.13 -11.72 -8.26
C SER A 177 2.82 -10.22 -8.20
N TYR A 178 3.27 -9.48 -9.19
CA TYR A 178 3.11 -8.03 -9.31
C TYR A 178 2.08 -7.69 -10.39
N CYS A 179 1.24 -6.71 -10.11
CA CYS A 179 0.22 -6.22 -11.04
C CYS A 179 -0.10 -4.74 -10.78
N TRP A 180 -0.89 -4.15 -11.66
CA TRP A 180 -1.43 -2.82 -11.50
C TRP A 180 -2.77 -2.85 -10.75
N ILE A 181 -2.89 -2.02 -9.73
CA ILE A 181 -4.10 -1.80 -8.92
C ILE A 181 -4.70 -0.48 -9.36
N GLN A 182 -5.94 -0.49 -9.82
CA GLN A 182 -6.65 0.73 -10.23
C GLN A 182 -7.15 1.48 -9.00
N THR A 183 -6.81 2.77 -8.93
CA THR A 183 -7.14 3.64 -7.78
C THR A 183 -8.12 4.74 -8.13
N ALA A 184 -8.27 5.10 -9.40
CA ALA A 184 -9.22 6.13 -9.82
C ALA A 184 -9.73 5.93 -11.25
N GLY A 185 -10.83 6.63 -11.56
CA GLY A 185 -11.46 6.66 -12.89
C GLY A 185 -12.42 5.51 -13.12
N MET A 186 -12.87 5.38 -14.38
CA MET A 186 -13.82 4.34 -14.77
C MET A 186 -13.22 2.94 -14.57
N SER A 187 -13.91 2.11 -13.81
CA SER A 187 -13.49 0.74 -13.51
C SER A 187 -14.65 -0.24 -13.70
N ASN A 188 -14.32 -1.50 -13.82
CA ASN A 188 -15.28 -2.60 -13.88
C ASN A 188 -15.11 -3.42 -12.59
N THR A 189 -16.02 -3.25 -11.64
CA THR A 189 -15.95 -3.91 -10.34
C THR A 189 -16.91 -5.07 -10.19
N LYS A 190 -16.51 -6.07 -9.42
CA LYS A 190 -17.45 -7.10 -8.91
C LYS A 190 -18.35 -6.44 -7.85
N GLY A 191 -19.66 -6.52 -8.04
CA GLY A 191 -20.66 -6.05 -7.08
C GLY A 191 -20.87 -7.05 -5.95
N GLY A 192 -20.92 -6.58 -4.71
CA GLY A 192 -21.31 -7.37 -3.55
C GLY A 192 -22.79 -7.26 -3.25
N ASP A 193 -23.42 -6.18 -3.66
CA ASP A 193 -24.82 -5.86 -3.38
C ASP A 193 -25.50 -5.26 -4.62
N THR A 194 -26.79 -5.01 -4.53
CA THR A 194 -27.54 -4.33 -5.59
C THR A 194 -27.60 -2.83 -5.28
N ALA A 195 -27.07 -2.01 -6.18
CA ALA A 195 -27.10 -0.56 -6.09
C ALA A 195 -27.66 0.08 -7.36
N THR A 196 -28.29 1.24 -7.21
CA THR A 196 -28.71 2.09 -8.34
C THR A 196 -27.58 3.08 -8.70
N ALA A 197 -27.71 3.70 -9.88
CA ALA A 197 -26.74 4.71 -10.33
C ALA A 197 -26.56 5.84 -9.28
N ASN A 198 -25.34 6.35 -9.19
CA ASN A 198 -24.92 7.41 -8.26
C ASN A 198 -24.94 7.03 -6.78
N TYR A 199 -25.20 5.77 -6.42
CA TYR A 199 -25.02 5.35 -5.04
C TYR A 199 -23.53 5.34 -4.67
N PRO A 200 -23.16 5.86 -3.48
CA PRO A 200 -21.80 5.77 -2.97
C PRO A 200 -21.46 4.31 -2.68
N LEU A 201 -20.25 3.91 -3.06
CA LEU A 201 -19.74 2.56 -2.88
C LEU A 201 -18.57 2.54 -1.93
N GLY A 202 -18.53 1.54 -1.08
CA GLY A 202 -17.41 1.18 -0.21
C GLY A 202 -16.96 -0.26 -0.44
N PRO A 203 -15.79 -0.64 0.08
CA PRO A 203 -15.36 -2.03 0.05
C PRO A 203 -16.27 -2.89 0.95
N SER A 204 -16.62 -4.08 0.48
CA SER A 204 -17.39 -5.05 1.26
C SER A 204 -16.59 -5.57 2.46
N ASP A 205 -17.27 -5.87 3.55
CA ASP A 205 -16.71 -6.52 4.75
C ASP A 205 -16.72 -8.06 4.65
N THR A 206 -17.42 -8.63 3.69
CA THR A 206 -17.60 -10.08 3.55
C THR A 206 -16.98 -10.67 2.29
N GLU A 207 -16.82 -9.87 1.22
CA GLU A 207 -16.31 -10.31 -0.07
C GLU A 207 -15.35 -9.29 -0.68
N SER A 208 -14.51 -9.77 -1.59
CA SER A 208 -13.60 -8.92 -2.37
C SER A 208 -14.35 -8.19 -3.50
N CYS A 209 -15.24 -7.28 -3.12
CA CYS A 209 -16.14 -6.54 -4.02
C CYS A 209 -16.40 -5.12 -3.49
N LEU A 210 -17.16 -4.32 -4.25
CA LEU A 210 -17.73 -3.06 -3.76
C LEU A 210 -19.23 -3.24 -3.50
N GLU A 211 -19.72 -2.58 -2.48
CA GLU A 211 -21.13 -2.55 -2.12
C GLU A 211 -21.58 -1.16 -1.67
N VAL A 212 -22.88 -1.01 -1.37
CA VAL A 212 -23.44 0.28 -0.98
C VAL A 212 -22.87 0.76 0.34
N ALA A 213 -22.21 1.90 0.35
CA ALA A 213 -21.52 2.44 1.53
C ALA A 213 -22.45 2.82 2.70
N SER A 214 -23.77 2.94 2.46
CA SER A 214 -24.73 3.25 3.53
C SER A 214 -24.94 2.13 4.55
N THR A 215 -24.53 0.90 4.22
CA THR A 215 -24.63 -0.29 5.07
C THR A 215 -23.30 -0.62 5.78
N GLN A 216 -22.23 0.16 5.52
CA GLN A 216 -20.88 -0.16 5.94
C GLN A 216 -20.19 0.95 6.73
N ALA A 217 -19.27 0.55 7.59
CA ALA A 217 -18.38 1.45 8.34
C ALA A 217 -17.10 1.86 7.56
N GLY A 218 -16.98 1.44 6.29
CA GLY A 218 -15.78 1.66 5.45
C GLY A 218 -15.78 3.01 4.72
N PRO A 219 -14.65 3.35 4.08
CA PRO A 219 -14.54 4.56 3.28
C PRO A 219 -15.42 4.50 2.01
N VAL A 220 -15.95 5.64 1.58
CA VAL A 220 -16.53 5.77 0.25
C VAL A 220 -15.41 5.85 -0.76
N VAL A 221 -15.33 4.89 -1.69
CA VAL A 221 -14.24 4.77 -2.66
C VAL A 221 -14.65 5.09 -4.09
N GLY A 222 -15.93 5.31 -4.33
CA GLY A 222 -16.49 5.62 -5.64
C GLY A 222 -18.00 5.63 -5.64
N TYR A 223 -18.59 5.59 -6.82
CA TYR A 223 -20.04 5.49 -7.00
C TYR A 223 -20.40 4.59 -8.19
N ALA A 224 -21.59 3.98 -8.12
CA ALA A 224 -22.14 3.18 -9.21
C ALA A 224 -22.43 4.08 -10.42
N TYR A 225 -21.86 3.75 -11.59
CA TYR A 225 -22.05 4.52 -12.82
C TYR A 225 -23.33 4.13 -13.56
N SER A 226 -23.78 2.89 -13.41
CA SER A 226 -24.99 2.37 -14.07
C SER A 226 -26.08 1.99 -13.07
N THR A 227 -27.29 1.75 -13.58
CA THR A 227 -28.51 1.52 -12.80
C THR A 227 -28.59 0.18 -12.06
N ALA A 228 -27.59 -0.68 -12.19
CA ALA A 228 -27.60 -1.96 -11.50
C ALA A 228 -26.17 -2.42 -11.18
N LEU A 229 -25.71 -2.15 -9.97
CA LEU A 229 -24.71 -3.01 -9.35
C LEU A 229 -25.48 -4.30 -9.01
N VAL A 230 -25.12 -5.42 -9.63
CA VAL A 230 -25.76 -6.70 -9.39
C VAL A 230 -24.78 -7.59 -8.65
N SER A 231 -25.19 -8.13 -7.51
CA SER A 231 -24.37 -9.05 -6.73
C SER A 231 -23.76 -10.17 -7.59
N GLY A 232 -22.46 -10.36 -7.50
CA GLY A 232 -21.72 -11.37 -8.25
C GLY A 232 -21.35 -11.02 -9.69
N TYR A 233 -21.89 -9.94 -10.25
CA TYR A 233 -21.60 -9.50 -11.62
C TYR A 233 -20.63 -8.31 -11.64
N HIS A 234 -19.93 -8.15 -12.75
CA HIS A 234 -19.09 -6.98 -13.00
C HIS A 234 -19.93 -5.83 -13.54
N THR A 235 -19.81 -4.67 -12.92
CA THR A 235 -20.55 -3.46 -13.30
C THR A 235 -19.61 -2.25 -13.37
N PRO A 236 -19.91 -1.26 -14.25
CA PRO A 236 -19.11 -0.05 -14.34
C PRO A 236 -19.30 0.83 -13.09
N VAL A 237 -18.21 1.28 -12.54
CA VAL A 237 -18.15 2.20 -11.39
C VAL A 237 -17.16 3.32 -11.67
N MET A 238 -17.35 4.46 -11.04
CA MET A 238 -16.36 5.53 -11.02
C MET A 238 -15.66 5.53 -9.67
N LEU A 239 -14.37 5.22 -9.67
CA LEU A 239 -13.53 5.29 -8.48
C LEU A 239 -13.05 6.72 -8.26
N TYR A 240 -12.99 7.14 -7.00
CA TYR A 240 -12.35 8.38 -6.61
C TYR A 240 -10.83 8.20 -6.53
N SER A 241 -10.08 9.26 -6.83
CA SER A 241 -8.64 9.28 -6.57
C SER A 241 -8.39 9.33 -5.05
N ASN A 242 -7.60 8.39 -4.56
CA ASN A 242 -7.08 8.37 -3.19
C ASN A 242 -5.73 9.08 -3.11
#